data_8bbe8686dc1671b5157d9f4a5d777dee
#
_entry.id   8bbe8686dc1671b5157d9f4a5d777dee
#
_cell.length_a   1.000
_cell.length_b   1.000
_cell.length_c   1.000
_cell.angle_alpha   90.00
_cell.angle_beta   90.00
_cell.angle_gamma   90.00
#
_symmetry.space_group_name_H-M   'P 1'
#
loop_
_entity.id
_entity.type
_entity.pdbx_description
1 polymer ?
#
loop_
_entity_poly.entity_id
_entity_poly.type
_entity_poly.pdbx_seq_one_letter_code
_entity_poly.pdbx_strand_id
1 'polypeptide(L)'
;MSAFFAILRKTVFLLFAALFSFAGLVSSPPAVEGADLRLENEFAYLYSDGAAFCQGVATDGEFFYGTGCIKYLNYNAIAKIDAGSGEIVQIRDLCLPADVVAKGYSHLGDCAYADGRIYAACEAFFFRDPAIMVFDAESLDFLGYHVLPPEGQGNGHFPWLCVRDGTIYYTQARDVDEIRMLNLSDFSYKGSVKTDRVVTKITGGDILDGVLYLSSNSGGAKKVTYAVDLQTGETKAAFIRDTGNAATEAEGLCIRREDGVAYFHYLDVPVASRTVIRTYSYR
;
A
#
# COMPACT_ATOMS: atom_id res chain seq x y z
N MET A 1 -23.05 -21.34 -15.04
CA MET A 1 -22.94 -20.21 -14.09
C MET A 1 -21.61 -19.44 -14.19
N SER A 2 -20.46 -20.07 -14.49
CA SER A 2 -19.14 -19.40 -14.54
C SER A 2 -18.99 -18.34 -15.64
N ALA A 3 -19.51 -18.58 -16.87
CA ALA A 3 -19.37 -17.64 -17.98
C ALA A 3 -20.19 -16.35 -17.81
N PHE A 4 -21.36 -16.41 -17.17
CA PHE A 4 -22.21 -15.25 -16.92
C PHE A 4 -21.56 -14.32 -15.88
N PHE A 5 -20.95 -14.87 -14.84
CA PHE A 5 -20.20 -14.08 -13.84
C PHE A 5 -18.94 -13.44 -14.44
N ALA A 6 -18.25 -14.11 -15.37
CA ALA A 6 -17.08 -13.55 -16.04
C ALA A 6 -17.44 -12.37 -16.96
N ILE A 7 -18.57 -12.46 -17.68
CA ILE A 7 -19.08 -11.37 -18.54
C ILE A 7 -19.57 -10.20 -17.69
N LEU A 8 -20.30 -10.45 -16.61
CA LEU A 8 -20.76 -9.43 -15.68
C LEU A 8 -19.57 -8.70 -15.01
N ARG A 9 -18.53 -9.45 -14.62
CA ARG A 9 -17.26 -8.87 -14.14
C ARG A 9 -16.65 -7.90 -15.15
N LYS A 10 -16.47 -8.29 -16.42
CA LYS A 10 -15.88 -7.44 -17.48
C LYS A 10 -16.70 -6.18 -17.74
N THR A 11 -18.02 -6.27 -17.76
CA THR A 11 -18.90 -5.12 -18.08
C THR A 11 -18.96 -4.13 -16.92
N VAL A 12 -18.98 -4.60 -15.68
CA VAL A 12 -18.97 -3.75 -14.48
C VAL A 12 -17.62 -3.05 -14.35
N PHE A 13 -16.49 -3.72 -14.61
CA PHE A 13 -15.15 -3.11 -14.60
C PHE A 13 -15.02 -1.95 -15.60
N LEU A 14 -15.56 -2.10 -16.81
CA LEU A 14 -15.48 -1.05 -17.85
C LEU A 14 -16.34 0.18 -17.51
N LEU A 15 -17.46 0.01 -16.81
CA LEU A 15 -18.35 1.11 -16.40
C LEU A 15 -17.77 1.92 -15.21
N PHE A 16 -17.04 1.29 -14.30
CA PHE A 16 -16.44 1.97 -13.14
C PHE A 16 -15.13 2.70 -13.46
N ALA A 17 -14.34 2.23 -14.46
CA ALA A 17 -13.15 2.93 -14.92
C ALA A 17 -13.42 4.37 -15.42
N ALA A 18 -14.66 4.65 -15.87
CA ALA A 18 -15.06 5.96 -16.37
C ALA A 18 -15.44 6.99 -15.29
N LEU A 19 -15.61 6.59 -14.04
CA LEU A 19 -16.15 7.46 -12.96
C LEU A 19 -15.10 8.05 -12.00
N PHE A 20 -13.83 7.65 -12.10
CA PHE A 20 -12.79 8.07 -11.16
C PHE A 20 -11.73 9.04 -11.69
N SER A 21 -11.97 9.70 -12.83
CA SER A 21 -11.16 10.85 -13.25
C SER A 21 -11.51 12.09 -12.42
N PHE A 22 -11.18 12.07 -11.13
CA PHE A 22 -11.12 13.31 -10.37
C PHE A 22 -9.83 14.05 -10.75
N ALA A 23 -9.98 15.10 -11.56
CA ALA A 23 -8.96 16.10 -11.75
C ALA A 23 -8.70 16.82 -10.41
N GLY A 24 -7.91 16.18 -9.54
CA GLY A 24 -7.32 16.86 -8.40
C GLY A 24 -6.34 17.91 -8.93
N LEU A 25 -6.37 19.09 -8.37
CA LEU A 25 -5.38 20.14 -8.62
C LEU A 25 -3.98 19.50 -8.56
N VAL A 26 -3.32 19.44 -9.71
CA VAL A 26 -1.96 18.91 -9.82
C VAL A 26 -1.04 19.95 -9.18
N SER A 27 -0.69 19.74 -7.92
CA SER A 27 0.36 20.55 -7.29
C SER A 27 1.69 20.17 -7.93
N SER A 28 2.52 21.16 -8.25
CA SER A 28 3.89 20.89 -8.68
C SER A 28 4.62 20.12 -7.58
N PRO A 29 5.37 19.06 -7.92
CA PRO A 29 6.15 18.33 -6.93
C PRO A 29 7.23 19.26 -6.33
N PRO A 30 7.61 19.04 -5.06
CA PRO A 30 8.68 19.80 -4.43
C PRO A 30 10.02 19.56 -5.16
N ALA A 31 10.93 20.51 -5.05
CA ALA A 31 12.28 20.33 -5.55
C ALA A 31 13.00 19.24 -4.73
N VAL A 32 13.71 18.36 -5.41
CA VAL A 32 14.51 17.27 -4.80
C VAL A 32 15.96 17.48 -5.21
N GLU A 33 16.86 17.44 -4.25
CA GLU A 33 18.29 17.45 -4.50
C GLU A 33 18.82 16.00 -4.59
N GLY A 34 19.29 15.62 -5.79
CA GLY A 34 20.38 14.69 -6.00
C GLY A 34 20.20 13.23 -5.66
N ALA A 35 19.01 12.62 -5.77
CA ALA A 35 18.89 11.17 -5.59
C ALA A 35 18.61 10.47 -6.92
N ASP A 36 19.53 9.58 -7.33
CA ASP A 36 19.38 8.76 -8.53
C ASP A 36 18.59 7.47 -8.21
N LEU A 37 17.28 7.51 -8.48
CA LEU A 37 16.46 6.30 -8.58
C LEU A 37 16.56 5.75 -10.01
N ARG A 38 16.99 4.50 -10.13
CA ARG A 38 17.04 3.80 -11.40
C ARG A 38 15.99 2.71 -11.46
N LEU A 39 15.09 2.76 -12.46
CA LEU A 39 14.15 1.67 -12.72
C LEU A 39 14.93 0.42 -13.16
N GLU A 40 14.80 -0.65 -12.41
CA GLU A 40 15.45 -1.94 -12.66
C GLU A 40 14.48 -2.94 -13.29
N ASN A 41 13.22 -2.97 -12.83
CA ASN A 41 12.24 -3.94 -13.27
C ASN A 41 10.81 -3.41 -13.15
N GLU A 42 9.90 -3.98 -13.97
CA GLU A 42 8.46 -3.73 -13.94
C GLU A 42 7.69 -5.02 -14.19
N PHE A 43 6.81 -5.41 -13.27
CA PHE A 43 5.85 -6.50 -13.44
C PHE A 43 4.44 -5.93 -13.55
N ALA A 44 3.69 -6.34 -14.56
CA ALA A 44 2.36 -5.82 -14.85
C ALA A 44 1.30 -6.92 -14.85
N TYR A 45 0.18 -6.67 -14.19
CA TYR A 45 -0.89 -7.61 -13.95
C TYR A 45 -2.23 -7.02 -14.37
N LEU A 46 -3.08 -7.83 -15.01
CA LEU A 46 -4.44 -7.43 -15.38
C LEU A 46 -5.46 -7.98 -14.37
N TYR A 47 -6.45 -7.18 -14.01
CA TYR A 47 -7.53 -7.62 -13.12
C TYR A 47 -8.36 -8.77 -13.73
N SER A 48 -8.40 -8.87 -15.07
CA SER A 48 -9.04 -10.00 -15.78
C SER A 48 -8.42 -11.34 -15.41
N ASP A 49 -7.16 -11.34 -14.99
CA ASP A 49 -6.41 -12.55 -14.65
C ASP A 49 -6.47 -12.88 -13.14
N GLY A 50 -7.39 -12.23 -12.41
CA GLY A 50 -7.57 -12.37 -10.98
C GLY A 50 -6.69 -11.43 -10.13
N ALA A 51 -5.86 -10.63 -10.76
CA ALA A 51 -4.85 -9.80 -10.09
C ALA A 51 -5.39 -8.46 -9.57
N ALA A 52 -6.46 -8.47 -8.76
CA ALA A 52 -7.03 -7.25 -8.18
C ALA A 52 -6.37 -6.84 -6.84
N PHE A 53 -5.10 -7.17 -6.66
CA PHE A 53 -4.25 -6.64 -5.59
C PHE A 53 -3.69 -5.27 -6.02
N CYS A 54 -4.42 -4.22 -5.74
CA CYS A 54 -4.19 -2.89 -6.31
C CYS A 54 -3.94 -1.79 -5.26
N GLN A 55 -3.66 -2.17 -4.02
CA GLN A 55 -3.51 -1.21 -2.93
C GLN A 55 -2.18 -1.33 -2.20
N GLY A 56 -1.58 -2.52 -2.11
CA GLY A 56 -0.41 -2.72 -1.29
C GLY A 56 0.59 -3.72 -1.84
N VAL A 57 1.84 -3.56 -1.41
CA VAL A 57 2.93 -4.48 -1.69
C VAL A 57 3.86 -4.62 -0.50
N ALA A 58 4.12 -5.86 -0.08
CA ALA A 58 5.15 -6.22 0.88
C ALA A 58 6.14 -7.21 0.26
N THR A 59 7.27 -7.48 0.92
CA THR A 59 8.22 -8.51 0.50
C THR A 59 8.92 -9.16 1.68
N ASP A 60 9.20 -10.46 1.57
CA ASP A 60 10.11 -11.21 2.44
C ASP A 60 11.52 -11.37 1.82
N GLY A 61 11.69 -10.85 0.59
CA GLY A 61 12.90 -10.95 -0.20
C GLY A 61 12.83 -12.02 -1.31
N GLU A 62 12.05 -13.07 -1.14
CA GLU A 62 11.81 -14.12 -2.13
C GLU A 62 10.50 -13.87 -2.89
N PHE A 63 9.49 -13.41 -2.18
CA PHE A 63 8.17 -13.12 -2.73
C PHE A 63 7.76 -11.67 -2.52
N PHE A 64 6.93 -11.16 -3.43
CA PHE A 64 6.05 -10.03 -3.15
C PHE A 64 4.70 -10.54 -2.69
N TYR A 65 4.09 -9.80 -1.77
CA TYR A 65 2.73 -9.98 -1.30
C TYR A 65 1.91 -8.77 -1.69
N GLY A 66 0.95 -8.96 -2.59
CA GLY A 66 0.07 -7.90 -3.05
C GLY A 66 -1.27 -7.93 -2.34
N THR A 67 -1.77 -6.79 -1.88
CA THR A 67 -3.11 -6.65 -1.29
C THR A 67 -3.95 -5.66 -2.07
N GLY A 68 -5.28 -5.82 -2.04
CA GLY A 68 -6.14 -4.86 -2.70
C GLY A 68 -7.62 -5.15 -2.55
N CYS A 69 -8.39 -4.20 -3.05
CA CYS A 69 -9.84 -4.28 -3.02
C CYS A 69 -10.49 -3.59 -4.21
N ILE A 70 -11.72 -4.01 -4.50
CA ILE A 70 -12.67 -3.26 -5.32
C ILE A 70 -13.83 -2.92 -4.39
N LYS A 71 -13.67 -1.81 -3.69
CA LYS A 71 -14.50 -1.39 -2.56
C LYS A 71 -16.00 -1.52 -2.79
N TYR A 72 -16.50 -1.09 -3.95
CA TYR A 72 -17.93 -1.11 -4.25
C TYR A 72 -18.50 -2.49 -4.59
N LEU A 73 -17.61 -3.48 -4.80
CA LEU A 73 -18.00 -4.86 -5.05
C LEU A 73 -17.79 -5.76 -3.82
N ASN A 74 -17.35 -5.19 -2.68
CA ASN A 74 -16.89 -5.94 -1.51
C ASN A 74 -15.86 -7.03 -1.89
N TYR A 75 -15.11 -6.79 -2.97
CA TYR A 75 -14.07 -7.68 -3.45
C TYR A 75 -12.75 -7.26 -2.83
N ASN A 76 -12.04 -8.21 -2.29
CA ASN A 76 -10.70 -8.06 -1.73
C ASN A 76 -9.84 -9.27 -2.12
N ALA A 77 -8.56 -9.06 -2.27
CA ALA A 77 -7.63 -10.10 -2.67
C ALA A 77 -6.28 -9.93 -2.00
N ILE A 78 -5.60 -11.06 -1.81
CA ILE A 78 -4.20 -11.14 -1.44
C ILE A 78 -3.49 -12.10 -2.41
N ALA A 79 -2.28 -11.75 -2.85
CA ALA A 79 -1.50 -12.54 -3.78
C ALA A 79 -0.06 -12.73 -3.28
N LYS A 80 0.52 -13.89 -3.58
CA LYS A 80 1.95 -14.22 -3.43
C LYS A 80 2.55 -14.32 -4.83
N ILE A 81 3.62 -13.58 -5.07
CA ILE A 81 4.22 -13.37 -6.38
C ILE A 81 5.72 -13.62 -6.25
N ASP A 82 6.29 -14.45 -7.09
CA ASP A 82 7.74 -14.66 -7.15
C ASP A 82 8.45 -13.34 -7.50
N ALA A 83 9.35 -12.87 -6.64
CA ALA A 83 9.98 -11.55 -6.80
C ALA A 83 10.99 -11.49 -7.94
N GLY A 84 11.52 -12.64 -8.37
CA GLY A 84 12.48 -12.74 -9.47
C GLY A 84 11.81 -12.76 -10.85
N SER A 85 10.75 -13.55 -11.00
CA SER A 85 10.04 -13.74 -12.28
C SER A 85 8.80 -12.86 -12.45
N GLY A 86 8.19 -12.41 -11.35
CA GLY A 86 6.89 -11.75 -11.35
C GLY A 86 5.70 -12.71 -11.54
N GLU A 87 5.93 -14.02 -11.49
CA GLU A 87 4.85 -15.00 -11.62
C GLU A 87 3.96 -15.00 -10.35
N ILE A 88 2.64 -15.00 -10.52
CA ILE A 88 1.70 -15.16 -9.42
C ILE A 88 1.73 -16.63 -8.99
N VAL A 89 2.32 -16.89 -7.83
CA VAL A 89 2.44 -18.23 -7.25
C VAL A 89 1.11 -18.66 -6.63
N GLN A 90 0.46 -17.72 -5.95
CA GLN A 90 -0.82 -17.96 -5.28
C GLN A 90 -1.64 -16.67 -5.23
N ILE A 91 -2.95 -16.81 -5.35
CA ILE A 91 -3.91 -15.72 -5.14
C ILE A 91 -5.10 -16.24 -4.34
N ARG A 92 -5.58 -15.41 -3.42
CA ARG A 92 -6.81 -15.66 -2.68
C ARG A 92 -7.75 -14.50 -2.88
N ASP A 93 -8.78 -14.78 -3.67
CA ASP A 93 -9.92 -13.90 -3.87
C ASP A 93 -10.86 -13.96 -2.67
N LEU A 94 -11.54 -12.85 -2.35
CA LEU A 94 -12.45 -12.74 -1.22
C LEU A 94 -11.77 -13.19 0.07
N CYS A 95 -10.53 -12.70 0.27
CA CYS A 95 -9.66 -13.14 1.35
C CYS A 95 -10.14 -12.75 2.75
N LEU A 96 -11.10 -11.81 2.88
CA LEU A 96 -11.73 -11.49 4.14
C LEU A 96 -12.97 -12.38 4.38
N PRO A 97 -13.12 -12.99 5.58
CA PRO A 97 -14.29 -13.76 5.95
C PRO A 97 -15.60 -12.99 5.85
N ALA A 98 -16.70 -13.69 5.57
CA ALA A 98 -18.01 -13.06 5.37
C ALA A 98 -18.51 -12.27 6.60
N ASP A 99 -18.19 -12.71 7.80
CA ASP A 99 -18.56 -12.01 9.04
C ASP A 99 -17.73 -10.71 9.25
N VAL A 100 -16.50 -10.65 8.74
CA VAL A 100 -15.65 -9.44 8.72
C VAL A 100 -16.21 -8.45 7.70
N VAL A 101 -16.54 -8.93 6.50
CA VAL A 101 -17.17 -8.11 5.46
C VAL A 101 -18.54 -7.59 5.92
N ALA A 102 -19.33 -8.39 6.64
CA ALA A 102 -20.62 -7.97 7.20
C ALA A 102 -20.51 -6.85 8.23
N LYS A 103 -19.34 -6.68 8.88
CA LYS A 103 -19.03 -5.53 9.75
C LYS A 103 -18.64 -4.27 8.96
N GLY A 104 -18.58 -4.36 7.64
CA GLY A 104 -18.29 -3.26 6.74
C GLY A 104 -16.83 -3.19 6.26
N TYR A 105 -15.94 -4.07 6.73
CA TYR A 105 -14.55 -4.08 6.28
C TYR A 105 -14.46 -4.55 4.81
N SER A 106 -13.96 -3.68 3.95
CA SER A 106 -13.85 -3.97 2.52
C SER A 106 -12.71 -3.21 1.83
N HIS A 107 -12.17 -2.18 2.47
CA HIS A 107 -11.06 -1.40 1.93
C HIS A 107 -9.74 -1.94 2.46
N LEU A 108 -9.22 -3.00 1.82
CA LEU A 108 -7.92 -3.59 2.12
C LEU A 108 -6.84 -2.74 1.42
N GLY A 109 -6.04 -2.04 2.21
CA GLY A 109 -4.99 -1.11 1.79
C GLY A 109 -3.61 -1.77 1.65
N ASP A 110 -2.55 -0.97 1.85
CA ASP A 110 -1.16 -1.45 1.78
C ASP A 110 -0.83 -2.38 2.95
N CYS A 111 0.24 -3.16 2.79
CA CYS A 111 0.62 -4.22 3.71
C CYS A 111 2.12 -4.27 4.01
N ALA A 112 2.45 -5.01 5.06
CA ALA A 112 3.81 -5.31 5.47
C ALA A 112 3.98 -6.80 5.77
N TYR A 113 5.18 -7.31 5.54
CA TYR A 113 5.59 -8.66 5.96
C TYR A 113 6.41 -8.60 7.25
N ALA A 114 6.10 -9.46 8.20
CA ALA A 114 6.95 -9.71 9.36
C ALA A 114 6.70 -11.13 9.91
N ASP A 115 7.77 -11.85 10.18
CA ASP A 115 7.77 -13.13 10.90
C ASP A 115 6.74 -14.15 10.36
N GLY A 116 6.70 -14.35 9.02
CA GLY A 116 5.80 -15.29 8.36
C GLY A 116 4.34 -14.83 8.28
N ARG A 117 4.06 -13.56 8.55
CA ARG A 117 2.72 -12.98 8.49
C ARG A 117 2.68 -11.73 7.61
N ILE A 118 1.53 -11.52 7.02
CA ILE A 118 1.20 -10.29 6.31
C ILE A 118 0.23 -9.49 7.17
N TYR A 119 0.58 -8.26 7.43
CA TYR A 119 -0.24 -7.26 8.12
C TYR A 119 -0.73 -6.27 7.10
N ALA A 120 -2.04 -6.12 6.93
CA ALA A 120 -2.61 -5.21 5.95
C ALA A 120 -3.52 -4.17 6.61
N ALA A 121 -3.39 -2.93 6.20
CA ALA A 121 -4.29 -1.88 6.61
C ALA A 121 -5.69 -2.15 6.04
N CYS A 122 -6.74 -1.90 6.82
CA CYS A 122 -8.11 -2.07 6.37
C CYS A 122 -9.04 -1.12 7.09
N GLU A 123 -10.11 -0.73 6.41
CA GLU A 123 -11.13 0.15 6.95
C GLU A 123 -12.52 -0.35 6.61
N ALA A 124 -13.46 -0.02 7.51
CA ALA A 124 -14.88 -0.16 7.24
C ALA A 124 -15.39 0.98 6.33
N PHE A 125 -16.65 0.89 5.92
CA PHE A 125 -17.30 1.92 5.10
C PHE A 125 -17.12 3.33 5.68
N PHE A 126 -16.88 4.30 4.80
CA PHE A 126 -16.63 5.70 5.14
C PHE A 126 -15.38 5.92 6.00
N PHE A 127 -14.35 5.07 5.81
CA PHE A 127 -13.07 5.16 6.53
C PHE A 127 -13.23 5.10 8.05
N ARG A 128 -14.16 4.26 8.54
CA ARG A 128 -14.37 4.05 9.96
C ARG A 128 -13.72 2.78 10.45
N ASP A 129 -13.55 2.70 11.75
CA ASP A 129 -13.08 1.52 12.47
C ASP A 129 -11.81 0.93 11.83
N PRO A 130 -10.73 1.74 11.66
CA PRO A 130 -9.51 1.26 11.03
C PRO A 130 -8.96 0.06 11.78
N ALA A 131 -8.53 -0.97 11.03
CA ALA A 131 -8.09 -2.24 11.58
C ALA A 131 -6.90 -2.80 10.80
N ILE A 132 -6.11 -3.63 11.44
CA ILE A 132 -5.03 -4.40 10.85
C ILE A 132 -5.55 -5.82 10.60
N MET A 133 -5.60 -6.25 9.35
CA MET A 133 -5.89 -7.62 8.95
C MET A 133 -4.60 -8.42 8.96
N VAL A 134 -4.65 -9.64 9.48
CA VAL A 134 -3.48 -10.51 9.60
C VAL A 134 -3.70 -11.78 8.78
N PHE A 135 -2.74 -12.09 7.93
CA PHE A 135 -2.74 -13.29 7.08
C PHE A 135 -1.48 -14.11 7.32
N ASP A 136 -1.55 -15.40 7.13
CA ASP A 136 -0.40 -16.28 7.03
C ASP A 136 0.30 -16.06 5.68
N ALA A 137 1.61 -15.86 5.68
CA ALA A 137 2.35 -15.55 4.45
C ALA A 137 2.54 -16.77 3.54
N GLU A 138 2.47 -18.00 4.06
CA GLU A 138 2.63 -19.20 3.26
C GLU A 138 1.32 -19.62 2.60
N SER A 139 0.23 -19.70 3.38
CA SER A 139 -1.07 -20.15 2.89
C SER A 139 -1.99 -19.04 2.41
N LEU A 140 -1.68 -17.79 2.71
CA LEU A 140 -2.53 -16.59 2.55
C LEU A 140 -3.87 -16.71 3.30
N ASP A 141 -3.96 -17.57 4.31
CA ASP A 141 -5.14 -17.70 5.14
C ASP A 141 -5.31 -16.49 6.07
N PHE A 142 -6.54 -16.03 6.20
CA PHE A 142 -6.88 -14.99 7.17
C PHE A 142 -6.77 -15.54 8.60
N LEU A 143 -5.94 -14.92 9.42
CA LEU A 143 -5.70 -15.34 10.81
C LEU A 143 -6.52 -14.54 11.83
N GLY A 144 -6.94 -13.32 11.49
CA GLY A 144 -7.69 -12.45 12.37
C GLY A 144 -7.51 -10.97 12.04
N TYR A 145 -8.07 -10.11 12.88
CA TYR A 145 -7.88 -8.67 12.75
C TYR A 145 -7.90 -7.97 14.10
N HIS A 146 -7.30 -6.79 14.14
CA HIS A 146 -7.23 -5.93 15.33
C HIS A 146 -7.68 -4.51 14.96
N VAL A 147 -8.75 -4.05 15.58
CA VAL A 147 -9.19 -2.64 15.45
C VAL A 147 -8.16 -1.75 16.14
N LEU A 148 -7.80 -0.65 15.51
CA LEU A 148 -6.85 0.30 16.11
C LEU A 148 -7.42 0.86 17.42
N PRO A 149 -6.59 1.00 18.47
CA PRO A 149 -7.03 1.64 19.70
C PRO A 149 -7.42 3.10 19.45
N PRO A 150 -8.35 3.68 20.22
CA PRO A 150 -8.87 5.03 19.98
C PRO A 150 -7.79 6.09 19.79
N GLU A 151 -6.71 6.03 20.54
CA GLU A 151 -5.56 6.93 20.46
C GLU A 151 -4.82 6.82 19.12
N GLY A 152 -4.91 5.65 18.49
CA GLY A 152 -4.29 5.34 17.21
C GLY A 152 -5.14 5.64 15.98
N GLN A 153 -6.46 5.83 16.11
CA GLN A 153 -7.37 5.90 14.95
C GLN A 153 -7.23 7.19 14.12
N GLY A 154 -6.75 8.29 14.69
CA GLY A 154 -6.64 9.56 13.99
C GLY A 154 -7.99 10.09 13.50
N ASN A 155 -8.01 10.65 12.29
CA ASN A 155 -9.21 11.18 11.65
C ASN A 155 -9.84 10.22 10.62
N GLY A 156 -9.46 8.95 10.62
CA GLY A 156 -10.16 7.87 9.94
C GLY A 156 -9.37 7.12 8.88
N HIS A 157 -8.96 7.72 7.77
CA HIS A 157 -8.37 6.97 6.65
C HIS A 157 -7.01 6.35 6.99
N PHE A 158 -6.94 5.01 6.97
CA PHE A 158 -5.79 4.17 7.32
C PHE A 158 -5.34 3.36 6.10
N PRO A 159 -4.59 3.96 5.14
CA PRO A 159 -4.32 3.35 3.85
C PRO A 159 -3.12 2.40 3.87
N TRP A 160 -2.19 2.54 4.80
CA TRP A 160 -0.95 1.80 4.80
C TRP A 160 -0.40 1.58 6.21
N LEU A 161 0.47 0.60 6.33
CA LEU A 161 1.33 0.37 7.49
C LEU A 161 2.65 -0.27 7.05
N CYS A 162 3.69 -0.11 7.86
CA CYS A 162 4.89 -0.95 7.77
C CYS A 162 5.27 -1.49 9.15
N VAL A 163 6.08 -2.55 9.16
CA VAL A 163 6.56 -3.20 10.38
C VAL A 163 8.08 -3.17 10.42
N ARG A 164 8.63 -2.66 11.54
CA ARG A 164 10.07 -2.67 11.77
C ARG A 164 10.37 -2.82 13.26
N ASP A 165 11.24 -3.76 13.61
CA ASP A 165 11.72 -3.97 14.98
C ASP A 165 10.60 -4.07 16.04
N GLY A 166 9.57 -4.89 15.73
CA GLY A 166 8.43 -5.12 16.63
C GLY A 166 7.49 -3.91 16.77
N THR A 167 7.61 -2.92 15.89
CA THR A 167 6.77 -1.73 15.87
C THR A 167 6.06 -1.62 14.52
N ILE A 168 4.76 -1.32 14.55
CA ILE A 168 3.95 -0.97 13.41
C ILE A 168 3.95 0.56 13.29
N TYR A 169 4.32 1.08 12.11
CA TYR A 169 4.28 2.50 11.77
C TYR A 169 3.21 2.74 10.71
N TYR A 170 2.48 3.84 10.84
CA TYR A 170 1.41 4.20 9.91
C TYR A 170 1.06 5.68 10.01
N THR A 171 0.30 6.16 9.04
CA THR A 171 -0.30 7.50 9.05
C THR A 171 -1.72 7.44 8.51
N GLN A 172 -2.44 8.52 8.65
CA GLN A 172 -3.61 8.78 7.80
C GLN A 172 -3.17 9.17 6.37
N ALA A 173 -4.10 9.15 5.40
CA ALA A 173 -3.78 9.45 4.00
C ALA A 173 -3.53 10.94 3.72
N ARG A 174 -4.23 11.83 4.41
CA ARG A 174 -4.24 13.28 4.15
C ARG A 174 -3.82 14.06 5.39
N ASP A 175 -3.21 15.21 5.14
CA ASP A 175 -2.82 16.16 6.18
C ASP A 175 -1.99 15.47 7.28
N VAL A 176 -0.99 14.68 6.81
CA VAL A 176 -0.10 13.91 7.67
C VAL A 176 0.87 14.86 8.35
N ASP A 177 0.72 15.04 9.64
CA ASP A 177 1.56 15.83 10.53
C ASP A 177 2.20 14.98 11.64
N GLU A 178 1.89 13.68 11.66
CA GLU A 178 2.46 12.71 12.61
C GLU A 178 2.54 11.29 12.05
N ILE A 179 3.57 10.58 12.47
CA ILE A 179 3.74 9.15 12.27
C ILE A 179 3.31 8.46 13.55
N ARG A 180 2.32 7.57 13.48
CA ARG A 180 1.80 6.83 14.62
C ARG A 180 2.46 5.47 14.74
N MET A 181 2.51 4.95 15.97
CA MET A 181 3.17 3.69 16.26
C MET A 181 2.29 2.79 17.14
N LEU A 182 2.32 1.47 16.86
CA LEU A 182 1.77 0.44 17.74
C LEU A 182 2.86 -0.59 18.05
N ASN A 183 2.71 -1.29 19.16
CA ASN A 183 3.48 -2.50 19.43
C ASN A 183 2.94 -3.64 18.56
N LEU A 184 3.81 -4.35 17.84
CA LEU A 184 3.40 -5.49 17.00
C LEU A 184 2.86 -6.65 17.83
N SER A 185 3.36 -6.82 19.06
CA SER A 185 3.04 -7.97 19.92
C SER A 185 1.60 -7.99 20.44
N ASP A 186 1.00 -6.81 20.66
CA ASP A 186 -0.33 -6.70 21.27
C ASP A 186 -1.21 -5.60 20.65
N PHE A 187 -0.71 -4.92 19.60
CA PHE A 187 -1.36 -3.81 18.88
C PHE A 187 -1.72 -2.61 19.75
N SER A 188 -1.10 -2.50 20.94
CA SER A 188 -1.29 -1.35 21.82
C SER A 188 -0.63 -0.10 21.24
N TYR A 189 -1.20 1.08 21.51
CA TYR A 189 -0.64 2.36 21.06
C TYR A 189 0.70 2.64 21.77
N LYS A 190 1.74 2.92 20.99
CA LYS A 190 3.10 3.16 21.45
C LYS A 190 3.45 4.65 21.49
N GLY A 191 2.72 5.48 20.74
CA GLY A 191 2.97 6.91 20.62
C GLY A 191 3.03 7.39 19.18
N SER A 192 3.51 8.61 18.98
CA SER A 192 3.71 9.19 17.65
C SER A 192 4.94 10.09 17.58
N VAL A 193 5.42 10.32 16.35
CA VAL A 193 6.46 11.29 16.02
C VAL A 193 5.81 12.39 15.18
N LYS A 194 5.88 13.64 15.65
CA LYS A 194 5.40 14.81 14.86
C LYS A 194 6.38 15.12 13.73
N THR A 195 5.85 15.39 12.55
CA THR A 195 6.65 15.83 11.41
C THR A 195 6.78 17.35 11.40
N ASP A 196 7.90 17.87 10.87
CA ASP A 196 8.16 19.32 10.78
C ASP A 196 7.33 20.01 9.68
N ARG A 197 6.66 19.23 8.84
CA ARG A 197 5.76 19.69 7.79
C ARG A 197 4.63 18.72 7.55
N VAL A 198 3.53 19.23 7.02
CA VAL A 198 2.40 18.41 6.57
C VAL A 198 2.68 17.84 5.19
N VAL A 199 2.50 16.53 5.02
CA VAL A 199 2.48 15.84 3.73
C VAL A 199 1.11 15.22 3.49
N THR A 200 0.76 14.93 2.23
CA THR A 200 -0.60 14.50 1.91
C THR A 200 -0.63 13.40 0.84
N LYS A 201 -1.77 12.71 0.76
CA LYS A 201 -2.01 11.58 -0.14
C LYS A 201 -0.97 10.47 0.03
N ILE A 202 -0.62 10.17 1.27
CA ILE A 202 0.28 9.06 1.60
C ILE A 202 -0.51 7.75 1.52
N THR A 203 -0.03 6.83 0.72
CA THR A 203 -0.69 5.56 0.39
C THR A 203 0.19 4.34 0.64
N GLY A 204 1.48 4.54 0.90
CA GLY A 204 2.42 3.48 1.23
C GLY A 204 3.62 4.02 2.00
N GLY A 205 4.32 3.13 2.70
CA GLY A 205 5.54 3.51 3.40
C GLY A 205 6.32 2.33 3.94
N ASP A 206 7.65 2.48 4.02
CA ASP A 206 8.52 1.49 4.65
C ASP A 206 9.78 2.15 5.21
N ILE A 207 10.50 1.43 6.07
CA ILE A 207 11.67 1.92 6.80
C ILE A 207 12.94 1.27 6.27
N LEU A 208 13.93 2.13 5.98
CA LEU A 208 15.29 1.72 5.66
C LEU A 208 16.29 2.52 6.51
N ASP A 209 17.18 1.84 7.23
CA ASP A 209 18.25 2.44 8.04
C ASP A 209 17.74 3.53 9.01
N GLY A 210 16.57 3.31 9.64
CA GLY A 210 15.97 4.25 10.59
C GLY A 210 15.24 5.45 9.96
N VAL A 211 15.22 5.54 8.64
CA VAL A 211 14.46 6.56 7.88
C VAL A 211 13.17 5.96 7.36
N LEU A 212 12.04 6.60 7.62
CA LEU A 212 10.76 6.21 7.07
C LEU A 212 10.57 6.90 5.71
N TYR A 213 10.33 6.10 4.68
CA TYR A 213 9.99 6.58 3.34
C TYR A 213 8.49 6.48 3.12
N LEU A 214 7.87 7.56 2.64
CA LEU A 214 6.42 7.68 2.44
C LEU A 214 6.12 7.90 0.96
N SER A 215 5.39 6.99 0.34
CA SER A 215 4.89 7.12 -1.04
C SER A 215 3.68 8.04 -1.07
N SER A 216 3.74 9.10 -1.88
CA SER A 216 2.62 10.03 -2.06
C SER A 216 1.97 9.89 -3.43
N ASN A 217 0.65 9.75 -3.46
CA ASN A 217 -0.16 9.76 -4.67
C ASN A 217 -0.45 11.19 -5.19
N SER A 218 0.34 12.19 -4.80
CA SER A 218 0.28 13.57 -5.31
C SER A 218 1.22 13.76 -6.50
N GLY A 219 1.07 14.90 -7.21
CA GLY A 219 2.02 15.32 -8.26
C GLY A 219 1.72 14.82 -9.68
N GLY A 220 0.55 14.25 -9.95
CA GLY A 220 0.20 13.76 -11.28
C GLY A 220 1.11 12.60 -11.72
N ALA A 221 1.76 12.68 -12.88
CA ALA A 221 2.70 11.65 -13.36
C ALA A 221 3.98 11.57 -12.51
N LYS A 222 4.37 12.66 -11.85
CA LYS A 222 5.56 12.74 -11.02
C LYS A 222 5.20 12.50 -9.56
N LYS A 223 5.38 11.26 -9.10
CA LYS A 223 5.09 10.85 -7.72
C LYS A 223 6.27 11.15 -6.81
N VAL A 224 5.96 11.70 -5.63
CA VAL A 224 6.97 12.08 -4.62
C VAL A 224 7.08 10.99 -3.57
N THR A 225 8.30 10.64 -3.21
CA THR A 225 8.59 9.89 -1.99
C THR A 225 9.25 10.83 -0.98
N TYR A 226 8.68 10.91 0.22
CA TYR A 226 9.25 11.69 1.32
C TYR A 226 10.09 10.77 2.21
N ALA A 227 11.16 11.32 2.78
CA ALA A 227 11.94 10.71 3.86
C ALA A 227 11.66 11.45 5.16
N VAL A 228 11.36 10.69 6.20
CA VAL A 228 11.10 11.19 7.56
C VAL A 228 12.12 10.57 8.51
N ASP A 229 12.88 11.41 9.18
CA ASP A 229 13.71 11.00 10.30
C ASP A 229 12.81 10.71 11.51
N LEU A 230 12.76 9.47 11.95
CA LEU A 230 11.89 9.06 13.06
C LEU A 230 12.31 9.56 14.44
N GLN A 231 13.54 10.11 14.59
CA GLN A 231 14.00 10.67 15.84
C GLN A 231 13.63 12.14 15.98
N THR A 232 13.68 12.88 14.86
CA THR A 232 13.50 14.34 14.85
C THR A 232 12.19 14.79 14.24
N GLY A 233 11.57 13.97 13.38
CA GLY A 233 10.42 14.33 12.58
C GLY A 233 10.77 15.19 11.34
N GLU A 234 12.06 15.43 11.07
CA GLU A 234 12.48 16.14 9.87
C GLU A 234 12.01 15.39 8.63
N THR A 235 11.30 16.09 7.75
CA THR A 235 10.67 15.52 6.56
C THR A 235 11.12 16.26 5.31
N LYS A 236 11.63 15.52 4.33
CA LYS A 236 12.07 16.06 3.05
C LYS A 236 11.61 15.21 1.88
N ALA A 237 11.49 15.81 0.69
CA ALA A 237 11.34 15.03 -0.53
C ALA A 237 12.65 14.26 -0.80
N ALA A 238 12.58 12.93 -0.80
CA ALA A 238 13.74 12.08 -1.06
C ALA A 238 13.96 11.89 -2.55
N PHE A 239 12.90 11.56 -3.28
CA PHE A 239 12.95 11.40 -4.74
C PHE A 239 11.60 11.66 -5.39
N ILE A 240 11.66 11.90 -6.70
CA ILE A 240 10.51 11.97 -7.59
C ILE A 240 10.69 10.90 -8.66
N ARG A 241 9.68 10.04 -8.81
CA ARG A 241 9.63 9.06 -9.90
C ARG A 241 8.58 9.47 -10.92
N ASP A 242 8.92 9.31 -12.20
CA ASP A 242 7.98 9.58 -13.30
C ASP A 242 7.28 8.27 -13.68
N THR A 243 5.97 8.23 -13.50
CA THR A 243 5.13 7.07 -13.84
C THR A 243 4.66 7.10 -15.30
N GLY A 244 5.01 8.15 -16.05
CA GLY A 244 4.62 8.34 -17.45
C GLY A 244 3.14 8.68 -17.68
N ASN A 245 2.30 8.59 -16.66
CA ASN A 245 0.86 8.85 -16.76
C ASN A 245 0.34 9.57 -15.52
N ALA A 246 -0.26 10.74 -15.72
CA ALA A 246 -0.82 11.56 -14.64
C ALA A 246 -2.00 10.89 -13.89
N ALA A 247 -2.69 9.96 -14.54
CA ALA A 247 -3.78 9.19 -13.95
C ALA A 247 -3.30 7.99 -13.11
N THR A 248 -1.99 7.70 -13.11
CA THR A 248 -1.45 6.63 -12.25
C THR A 248 -1.71 6.94 -10.78
N GLU A 249 -2.32 5.99 -10.07
CA GLU A 249 -2.37 6.00 -8.62
C GLU A 249 -1.11 5.30 -8.09
N ALA A 250 -0.36 5.97 -7.20
CA ALA A 250 0.72 5.37 -6.45
C ALA A 250 0.10 4.84 -5.16
N GLU A 251 0.25 3.55 -4.90
CA GLU A 251 -0.38 2.90 -3.77
C GLU A 251 0.68 2.37 -2.79
N GLY A 252 1.06 1.11 -2.84
CA GLY A 252 1.97 0.51 -1.88
C GLY A 252 3.45 0.85 -2.07
N LEU A 253 4.22 0.68 -1.01
CA LEU A 253 5.67 0.78 -1.00
C LEU A 253 6.27 -0.23 -0.03
N CYS A 254 7.18 -1.07 -0.51
CA CYS A 254 8.10 -1.81 0.36
C CYS A 254 9.56 -1.63 -0.08
N ILE A 255 10.50 -1.80 0.85
CA ILE A 255 11.92 -1.56 0.63
C ILE A 255 12.72 -2.78 1.06
N ARG A 256 13.65 -3.21 0.23
CA ARG A 256 14.58 -4.28 0.52
C ARG A 256 16.03 -3.80 0.31
N ARG A 257 16.94 -4.27 1.15
CA ARG A 257 18.37 -4.12 0.90
C ARG A 257 18.94 -5.47 0.48
N GLU A 258 19.72 -5.49 -0.60
CA GLU A 258 20.41 -6.65 -1.11
C GLU A 258 21.78 -6.22 -1.61
N ASP A 259 22.85 -6.90 -1.20
CA ASP A 259 24.24 -6.62 -1.58
C ASP A 259 24.64 -5.13 -1.45
N GLY A 260 24.13 -4.48 -0.40
CA GLY A 260 24.40 -3.06 -0.10
C GLY A 260 23.58 -2.06 -0.93
N VAL A 261 22.77 -2.52 -1.89
CA VAL A 261 21.86 -1.69 -2.71
C VAL A 261 20.48 -1.70 -2.08
N ALA A 262 19.85 -0.53 -1.98
CA ALA A 262 18.45 -0.41 -1.57
C ALA A 262 17.53 -0.53 -2.80
N TYR A 263 16.53 -1.40 -2.71
CA TYR A 263 15.50 -1.57 -3.73
C TYR A 263 14.16 -1.09 -3.18
N PHE A 264 13.56 -0.13 -3.88
CA PHE A 264 12.24 0.41 -3.60
C PHE A 264 11.24 -0.22 -4.56
N HIS A 265 10.27 -0.95 -4.04
CA HIS A 265 9.22 -1.59 -4.81
C HIS A 265 7.92 -0.81 -4.61
N TYR A 266 7.45 -0.19 -5.68
CA TYR A 266 6.19 0.56 -5.68
C TYR A 266 5.09 -0.23 -6.38
N LEU A 267 3.92 -0.25 -5.78
CA LEU A 267 2.73 -0.70 -6.45
C LEU A 267 2.01 0.52 -7.03
N ASP A 268 1.82 0.51 -8.34
CA ASP A 268 1.16 1.56 -9.10
C ASP A 268 -0.05 1.01 -9.85
N VAL A 269 -1.09 1.85 -9.98
CA VAL A 269 -2.30 1.55 -10.76
C VAL A 269 -2.40 2.56 -11.90
N PRO A 270 -1.78 2.29 -13.07
CA PRO A 270 -1.74 3.24 -14.18
C PRO A 270 -3.10 3.44 -14.85
N VAL A 271 -3.97 2.42 -14.75
CA VAL A 271 -5.39 2.45 -15.15
C VAL A 271 -6.18 1.49 -14.28
N ALA A 272 -7.46 1.70 -14.11
CA ALA A 272 -8.33 0.99 -13.17
C ALA A 272 -8.50 -0.54 -13.41
N SER A 273 -7.75 -1.13 -14.33
CA SER A 273 -7.78 -2.58 -14.64
C SER A 273 -6.38 -3.22 -14.63
N ARG A 274 -5.37 -2.48 -14.21
CA ARG A 274 -3.97 -2.93 -14.26
C ARG A 274 -3.22 -2.50 -13.01
N THR A 275 -2.56 -3.45 -12.38
CA THR A 275 -1.58 -3.22 -11.31
C THR A 275 -0.17 -3.39 -11.87
N VAL A 276 0.77 -2.59 -11.38
CA VAL A 276 2.17 -2.66 -11.77
C VAL A 276 3.04 -2.58 -10.53
N ILE A 277 3.95 -3.54 -10.35
CA ILE A 277 5.03 -3.46 -9.35
C ILE A 277 6.28 -2.96 -10.06
N ARG A 278 6.81 -1.80 -9.63
CA ARG A 278 8.03 -1.19 -10.16
C ARG A 278 9.13 -1.24 -9.12
N THR A 279 10.25 -1.80 -9.51
CA THR A 279 11.45 -1.88 -8.67
C THR A 279 12.46 -0.84 -9.12
N TYR A 280 12.89 0.00 -8.18
CA TYR A 280 13.94 0.99 -8.40
C TYR A 280 15.11 0.70 -7.45
N SER A 281 16.34 0.77 -7.97
CA SER A 281 17.53 0.79 -7.13
C SER A 281 17.88 2.22 -6.71
N TYR A 282 18.37 2.34 -5.49
CA TYR A 282 18.92 3.57 -4.90
C TYR A 282 20.33 3.31 -4.43
N ARG A 283 21.29 4.11 -4.90
CA ARG A 283 22.72 4.02 -4.58
C ARG A 283 23.24 5.29 -3.94
#